data_7784b544b10acd1b576a47ac4c340017
#
_entry.id   7784b544b10acd1b576a47ac4c340017
#
_cell.length_a   1.000
_cell.length_b   1.000
_cell.length_c   1.000
_cell.angle_alpha   90.00
_cell.angle_beta   90.00
_cell.angle_gamma   90.00
#
_symmetry.space_group_name_H-M   'P 1'
#
loop_
_entity.id
_entity.type
_entity.pdbx_description
1 polymer ?
#
loop_
_entity_poly.entity_id
_entity_poly.type
_entity_poly.pdbx_seq_one_letter_code
_entity_poly.pdbx_strand_id
1 'polypeptide(L)'
;FIGPSGCCKTTFLCVIADLERPTGGTLVINGVSPKIARESRAYGYVFQAPGLYPWRSIGKNIKLPLEIIGLSKHEQNERVKRVLKLVDLQDFENKFPWQLSGGMQQRASIARALAFDADILLMDEPFGALDEIVRDHLNEQLLDLWKTTSKTICFVTHSIPEAVYLSTKIVVMSPRPGRIIDIIESTLPNERPLDIRDSSEFISISQRVREGLRSGHSYE
;
A
#
# COMPACT_ATOMS: atom_id res chain seq x y z
N PHE A 1 6.46 -6.56 0.69
CA PHE A 1 7.47 -6.77 1.73
C PHE A 1 6.79 -7.29 2.98
N ILE A 2 7.26 -8.41 3.50
CA ILE A 2 6.74 -9.01 4.73
C ILE A 2 7.88 -9.27 5.73
N GLY A 3 7.62 -9.06 7.02
CA GLY A 3 8.58 -9.28 8.09
C GLY A 3 8.03 -8.85 9.44
N PRO A 4 8.68 -9.21 10.56
CA PRO A 4 8.23 -8.85 11.89
C PRO A 4 8.24 -7.34 12.12
N SER A 5 7.54 -6.90 13.16
CA SER A 5 7.55 -5.49 13.55
C SER A 5 8.98 -5.02 13.87
N GLY A 6 9.31 -3.80 13.43
CA GLY A 6 10.64 -3.23 13.67
C GLY A 6 11.77 -3.72 12.77
N CYS A 7 11.51 -4.55 11.75
CA CYS A 7 12.53 -4.99 10.77
C CYS A 7 12.84 -3.96 9.67
N CYS A 8 12.45 -2.69 9.85
CA CYS A 8 12.75 -1.56 8.96
C CYS A 8 11.99 -1.53 7.62
N LYS A 9 10.84 -2.20 7.46
CA LYS A 9 10.01 -2.14 6.25
C LYS A 9 9.57 -0.70 5.91
N THR A 10 9.02 0.01 6.90
CA THR A 10 8.66 1.43 6.81
C THR A 10 9.86 2.29 6.41
N THR A 11 11.02 2.08 7.05
CA THR A 11 12.25 2.82 6.71
C THR A 11 12.64 2.59 5.25
N PHE A 12 12.51 1.36 4.75
CA PHE A 12 12.78 1.05 3.36
C PHE A 12 11.84 1.80 2.41
N LEU A 13 10.53 1.84 2.71
CA LEU A 13 9.60 2.67 1.93
C LEU A 13 9.94 4.16 2.00
N CYS A 14 10.37 4.66 3.18
CA CYS A 14 10.80 6.05 3.34
C CYS A 14 12.05 6.36 2.50
N VAL A 15 12.97 5.42 2.35
CA VAL A 15 14.15 5.58 1.48
C VAL A 15 13.72 5.61 0.00
N ILE A 16 12.79 4.74 -0.43
CA ILE A 16 12.23 4.79 -1.78
C ILE A 16 11.58 6.17 -2.03
N ALA A 17 10.86 6.69 -1.05
CA ALA A 17 10.16 7.97 -1.14
C ALA A 17 11.06 9.20 -0.99
N ASP A 18 12.38 9.05 -0.85
CA ASP A 18 13.33 10.14 -0.52
C ASP A 18 12.91 10.96 0.71
N LEU A 19 12.26 10.29 1.68
CA LEU A 19 11.93 10.86 2.99
C LEU A 19 13.03 10.56 4.01
N GLU A 20 13.83 9.52 3.76
CA GLU A 20 15.00 9.14 4.53
C GLU A 20 16.18 8.87 3.58
N ARG A 21 17.40 9.17 4.02
CA ARG A 21 18.61 8.94 3.22
C ARG A 21 19.25 7.60 3.60
N PRO A 22 19.57 6.75 2.59
CA PRO A 22 20.35 5.54 2.87
C PRO A 22 21.77 5.91 3.31
N THR A 23 22.35 5.11 4.19
CA THR A 23 23.76 5.28 4.62
C THR A 23 24.75 4.75 3.57
N GLY A 24 24.29 3.98 2.62
CA GLY A 24 25.10 3.44 1.52
C GLY A 24 24.24 2.70 0.49
N GLY A 25 24.87 2.28 -0.59
CA GLY A 25 24.20 1.62 -1.70
C GLY A 25 23.62 2.60 -2.73
N THR A 26 22.94 2.04 -3.72
CA THR A 26 22.30 2.78 -4.81
C THR A 26 20.84 2.38 -4.93
N LEU A 27 19.98 3.35 -5.18
CA LEU A 27 18.56 3.15 -5.44
C LEU A 27 18.17 3.93 -6.70
N VAL A 28 17.46 3.26 -7.60
CA VAL A 28 16.99 3.82 -8.86
C VAL A 28 15.49 3.52 -8.99
N ILE A 29 14.71 4.53 -9.35
CA ILE A 29 13.25 4.44 -9.51
C ILE A 29 12.93 4.94 -10.92
N ASN A 30 12.42 4.06 -11.79
CA ASN A 30 12.17 4.38 -13.21
C ASN A 30 13.39 5.03 -13.90
N GLY A 31 14.61 4.56 -13.60
CA GLY A 31 15.84 5.06 -14.20
C GLY A 31 16.40 6.35 -13.58
N VAL A 32 15.77 6.92 -12.57
CA VAL A 32 16.20 8.17 -11.90
C VAL A 32 16.45 7.97 -10.41
N SER A 33 17.08 8.95 -9.76
CA SER A 33 17.31 8.92 -8.31
C SER A 33 15.98 9.12 -7.54
N PRO A 34 15.88 8.64 -6.29
CA PRO A 34 14.69 8.85 -5.45
C PRO A 34 14.28 10.32 -5.36
N LYS A 35 15.25 11.23 -5.27
CA LYS A 35 15.01 12.67 -5.24
C LYS A 35 14.28 13.16 -6.49
N ILE A 36 14.75 12.76 -7.67
CA ILE A 36 14.11 13.14 -8.95
C ILE A 36 12.72 12.53 -9.04
N ALA A 37 12.55 11.26 -8.64
CA ALA A 37 11.25 10.60 -8.62
C ALA A 37 10.25 11.32 -7.70
N ARG A 38 10.69 11.78 -6.51
CA ARG A 38 9.87 12.59 -5.59
C ARG A 38 9.50 13.94 -6.19
N GLU A 39 10.47 14.64 -6.76
CA GLU A 39 10.27 15.97 -7.38
C GLU A 39 9.33 15.89 -8.60
N SER A 40 9.41 14.79 -9.38
CA SER A 40 8.50 14.48 -10.48
C SER A 40 7.16 13.90 -10.04
N ARG A 41 6.95 13.68 -8.73
CA ARG A 41 5.72 13.14 -8.16
C ARG A 41 5.37 11.74 -8.69
N ALA A 42 6.37 10.89 -8.85
CA ALA A 42 6.23 9.57 -9.45
C ALA A 42 5.45 8.56 -8.59
N TYR A 43 5.17 8.86 -7.32
CA TYR A 43 4.49 7.95 -6.42
C TYR A 43 3.41 8.60 -5.54
N GLY A 44 2.39 7.82 -5.19
CA GLY A 44 1.44 8.07 -4.11
C GLY A 44 1.87 7.28 -2.87
N TYR A 45 1.70 7.85 -1.67
CA TYR A 45 2.08 7.20 -0.41
C TYR A 45 0.88 7.04 0.52
N VAL A 46 0.68 5.83 1.02
CA VAL A 46 -0.26 5.49 2.09
C VAL A 46 0.54 5.16 3.34
N PHE A 47 0.46 6.02 4.35
CA PHE A 47 1.12 5.81 5.63
C PHE A 47 0.31 4.85 6.52
N GLN A 48 0.97 4.23 7.50
CA GLN A 48 0.34 3.38 8.51
C GLN A 48 -0.74 4.15 9.29
N ALA A 49 -0.47 5.40 9.67
CA ALA A 49 -1.50 6.30 10.21
C ALA A 49 -2.21 7.04 9.06
N PRO A 50 -3.54 7.24 9.12
CA PRO A 50 -4.29 7.89 8.03
C PRO A 50 -3.80 9.28 7.63
N GLY A 51 -3.25 10.06 8.57
CA GLY A 51 -2.67 11.37 8.33
C GLY A 51 -3.64 12.33 7.62
N LEU A 52 -4.92 12.27 7.95
CA LEU A 52 -5.93 13.20 7.43
C LEU A 52 -5.89 14.51 8.19
N TYR A 53 -6.06 15.61 7.48
CA TYR A 53 -6.16 16.94 8.09
C TYR A 53 -7.51 17.10 8.79
N PRO A 54 -7.56 17.26 10.12
CA PRO A 54 -8.82 17.26 10.88
C PRO A 54 -9.74 18.44 10.53
N TRP A 55 -9.20 19.55 10.06
CA TRP A 55 -9.97 20.75 9.65
C TRP A 55 -10.49 20.70 8.20
N ARG A 56 -10.21 19.64 7.46
CA ARG A 56 -10.70 19.41 6.09
C ARG A 56 -11.72 18.27 6.08
N SER A 57 -12.79 18.39 5.30
CA SER A 57 -13.68 17.25 5.06
C SER A 57 -12.95 16.13 4.33
N ILE A 58 -13.53 14.93 4.32
CA ILE A 58 -12.96 13.76 3.64
C ILE A 58 -12.71 14.05 2.16
N GLY A 59 -13.69 14.57 1.45
CA GLY A 59 -13.50 14.96 0.04
C GLY A 59 -12.39 16.00 -0.15
N LYS A 60 -12.27 16.99 0.74
CA LYS A 60 -11.18 17.98 0.69
C LYS A 60 -9.83 17.39 1.05
N ASN A 61 -9.76 16.37 1.93
CA ASN A 61 -8.53 15.63 2.20
C ASN A 61 -8.05 14.88 0.96
N ILE A 62 -8.97 14.18 0.28
CA ILE A 62 -8.67 13.44 -0.95
C ILE A 62 -8.29 14.39 -2.09
N LYS A 63 -8.93 15.55 -2.15
CA LYS A 63 -8.69 16.58 -3.18
C LYS A 63 -7.33 17.27 -3.05
N LEU A 64 -6.75 17.32 -1.86
CA LEU A 64 -5.54 18.10 -1.57
C LEU A 64 -4.37 17.85 -2.55
N PRO A 65 -3.94 16.61 -2.83
CA PRO A 65 -2.86 16.37 -3.80
C PRO A 65 -3.22 16.87 -5.20
N LEU A 66 -4.50 16.83 -5.57
CA LEU A 66 -5.00 17.27 -6.88
C LEU A 66 -4.98 18.80 -6.98
N GLU A 67 -5.24 19.52 -5.88
CA GLU A 67 -5.10 20.96 -5.76
C GLU A 67 -3.62 21.38 -5.95
N ILE A 68 -2.69 20.66 -5.32
CA ILE A 68 -1.25 20.93 -5.38
C ILE A 68 -0.68 20.75 -6.79
N ILE A 69 -1.18 19.77 -7.55
CA ILE A 69 -0.75 19.56 -8.95
C ILE A 69 -1.48 20.46 -9.94
N GLY A 70 -2.45 21.24 -9.48
CA GLY A 70 -3.12 22.24 -10.30
C GLY A 70 -4.18 21.72 -11.26
N LEU A 71 -4.79 20.54 -10.96
CA LEU A 71 -5.90 20.05 -11.77
C LEU A 71 -7.11 20.98 -11.73
N SER A 72 -7.89 20.97 -12.81
CA SER A 72 -9.15 21.72 -12.86
C SER A 72 -10.14 21.23 -11.79
N LYS A 73 -11.02 22.12 -11.31
CA LYS A 73 -12.04 21.76 -10.31
C LYS A 73 -12.93 20.59 -10.77
N HIS A 74 -13.19 20.51 -12.06
CA HIS A 74 -13.98 19.43 -12.65
C HIS A 74 -13.26 18.08 -12.50
N GLU A 75 -11.99 18.00 -12.93
CA GLU A 75 -11.18 16.78 -12.81
C GLU A 75 -10.98 16.35 -11.36
N GLN A 76 -10.73 17.32 -10.46
CA GLN A 76 -10.63 17.05 -9.02
C GLN A 76 -11.91 16.38 -8.51
N ASN A 77 -13.09 16.91 -8.83
CA ASN A 77 -14.37 16.37 -8.38
C ASN A 77 -14.62 14.98 -8.93
N GLU A 78 -14.36 14.74 -10.20
CA GLU A 78 -14.56 13.43 -10.82
C GLU A 78 -13.62 12.36 -10.22
N ARG A 79 -12.35 12.70 -9.99
CA ARG A 79 -11.41 11.79 -9.33
C ARG A 79 -11.82 11.48 -7.90
N VAL A 80 -12.24 12.49 -7.13
CA VAL A 80 -12.71 12.30 -5.74
C VAL A 80 -13.92 11.38 -5.69
N LYS A 81 -14.93 11.59 -6.53
CA LYS A 81 -16.11 10.72 -6.60
C LYS A 81 -15.74 9.28 -6.92
N ARG A 82 -14.87 9.07 -7.92
CA ARG A 82 -14.40 7.75 -8.33
C ARG A 82 -13.74 7.00 -7.17
N VAL A 83 -12.80 7.64 -6.47
CA VAL A 83 -12.05 6.96 -5.40
C VAL A 83 -12.88 6.79 -4.13
N LEU A 84 -13.81 7.71 -3.82
CA LEU A 84 -14.76 7.54 -2.72
C LEU A 84 -15.65 6.32 -2.93
N LYS A 85 -16.10 6.09 -4.16
CA LYS A 85 -16.87 4.89 -4.51
C LYS A 85 -16.03 3.62 -4.35
N LEU A 86 -14.76 3.66 -4.78
CA LEU A 86 -13.84 2.53 -4.67
C LEU A 86 -13.64 2.07 -3.21
N VAL A 87 -13.67 2.98 -2.26
CA VAL A 87 -13.43 2.67 -0.83
C VAL A 87 -14.72 2.70 0.01
N ASP A 88 -15.90 2.70 -0.61
CA ASP A 88 -17.23 2.74 0.05
C ASP A 88 -17.39 3.91 1.04
N LEU A 89 -17.00 5.11 0.62
CA LEU A 89 -17.12 6.34 1.39
C LEU A 89 -17.85 7.47 0.66
N GLN A 90 -18.65 7.17 -0.37
CA GLN A 90 -19.36 8.17 -1.18
C GLN A 90 -20.28 9.08 -0.35
N ASP A 91 -20.92 8.54 0.69
CA ASP A 91 -21.83 9.29 1.55
C ASP A 91 -21.13 10.13 2.64
N PHE A 92 -19.79 10.00 2.72
CA PHE A 92 -18.96 10.63 3.73
C PHE A 92 -18.08 11.76 3.19
N GLU A 93 -18.25 12.18 1.93
CA GLU A 93 -17.43 13.24 1.30
C GLU A 93 -17.37 14.52 2.12
N ASN A 94 -18.52 14.94 2.69
CA ASN A 94 -18.65 16.17 3.45
C ASN A 94 -18.38 16.01 4.95
N LYS A 95 -18.15 14.79 5.44
CA LYS A 95 -17.82 14.53 6.84
C LYS A 95 -16.36 14.88 7.13
N PHE A 96 -16.08 15.14 8.40
CA PHE A 96 -14.72 15.38 8.88
C PHE A 96 -14.10 14.12 9.49
N PRO A 97 -12.76 14.00 9.58
CA PRO A 97 -12.09 12.82 10.09
C PRO A 97 -12.61 12.32 11.44
N TRP A 98 -12.89 13.23 12.39
CA TRP A 98 -13.40 12.84 13.72
C TRP A 98 -14.83 12.25 13.72
N GLN A 99 -15.53 12.33 12.60
CA GLN A 99 -16.87 11.74 12.44
C GLN A 99 -16.81 10.31 11.86
N LEU A 100 -15.60 9.83 11.55
CA LEU A 100 -15.35 8.53 10.94
C LEU A 100 -14.63 7.60 11.91
N SER A 101 -14.92 6.29 11.81
CA SER A 101 -14.11 5.27 12.49
C SER A 101 -12.67 5.24 12.00
N GLY A 102 -11.75 4.65 12.76
CA GLY A 102 -10.35 4.52 12.36
C GLY A 102 -10.18 3.81 11.00
N GLY A 103 -10.95 2.74 10.77
CA GLY A 103 -10.95 2.02 9.48
C GLY A 103 -11.47 2.88 8.33
N MET A 104 -12.51 3.70 8.54
CA MET A 104 -13.00 4.64 7.53
C MET A 104 -11.97 5.73 7.22
N GLN A 105 -11.25 6.22 8.25
CA GLN A 105 -10.16 7.19 8.04
C GLN A 105 -9.02 6.57 7.22
N GLN A 106 -8.69 5.31 7.48
CA GLN A 106 -7.67 4.60 6.69
C GLN A 106 -8.11 4.44 5.24
N ARG A 107 -9.37 4.07 4.99
CA ARG A 107 -9.93 4.02 3.62
C ARG A 107 -9.87 5.39 2.92
N ALA A 108 -10.15 6.48 3.62
CA ALA A 108 -10.02 7.83 3.07
C ALA A 108 -8.56 8.19 2.74
N SER A 109 -7.59 7.74 3.53
CA SER A 109 -6.16 7.90 3.25
C SER A 109 -5.73 7.13 1.99
N ILE A 110 -6.22 5.91 1.82
CA ILE A 110 -6.02 5.11 0.60
C ILE A 110 -6.62 5.83 -0.62
N ALA A 111 -7.88 6.30 -0.50
CA ALA A 111 -8.54 7.07 -1.55
C ALA A 111 -7.75 8.30 -1.96
N ARG A 112 -7.13 9.02 -1.00
CA ARG A 112 -6.28 10.18 -1.26
C ARG A 112 -5.06 9.82 -2.11
N ALA A 113 -4.38 8.72 -1.81
CA ALA A 113 -3.24 8.25 -2.59
C ALA A 113 -3.65 7.79 -3.99
N LEU A 114 -4.78 7.10 -4.12
CA LEU A 114 -5.32 6.64 -5.41
C LEU A 114 -5.81 7.78 -6.30
N ALA A 115 -6.36 8.86 -5.71
CA ALA A 115 -6.81 10.03 -6.45
C ALA A 115 -5.66 10.74 -7.18
N PHE A 116 -4.46 10.69 -6.61
CA PHE A 116 -3.25 11.28 -7.20
C PHE A 116 -2.84 10.62 -8.52
N ASP A 117 -3.19 9.35 -8.71
CA ASP A 117 -3.00 8.59 -9.96
C ASP A 117 -1.53 8.46 -10.41
N ALA A 118 -0.61 8.35 -9.45
CA ALA A 118 0.80 8.10 -9.70
C ALA A 118 1.04 6.69 -10.26
N ASP A 119 2.16 6.49 -10.96
CA ASP A 119 2.57 5.19 -11.54
C ASP A 119 3.00 4.19 -10.46
N ILE A 120 3.48 4.70 -9.32
CA ILE A 120 3.96 3.90 -8.19
C ILE A 120 3.11 4.20 -6.96
N LEU A 121 2.69 3.15 -6.25
CA LEU A 121 2.04 3.26 -4.95
C LEU A 121 2.93 2.64 -3.88
N LEU A 122 3.23 3.42 -2.85
CA LEU A 122 3.94 2.99 -1.65
C LEU A 122 2.92 2.85 -0.52
N MET A 123 2.73 1.65 0.01
CA MET A 123 1.70 1.35 0.99
C MET A 123 2.31 0.70 2.22
N ASP A 124 2.26 1.39 3.35
CA ASP A 124 2.81 0.93 4.63
C ASP A 124 1.69 0.43 5.55
N GLU A 125 1.53 -0.89 5.61
CA GLU A 125 0.50 -1.59 6.38
C GLU A 125 -0.92 -0.98 6.22
N PRO A 126 -1.39 -0.73 4.98
CA PRO A 126 -2.58 0.08 4.75
C PRO A 126 -3.86 -0.53 5.31
N PHE A 127 -3.88 -1.85 5.53
CA PHE A 127 -5.06 -2.58 5.98
C PHE A 127 -4.97 -3.06 7.43
N GLY A 128 -3.90 -2.72 8.15
CA GLY A 128 -3.62 -3.23 9.50
C GLY A 128 -4.69 -2.89 10.55
N ALA A 129 -5.38 -1.77 10.40
CA ALA A 129 -6.44 -1.30 11.32
C ALA A 129 -7.87 -1.69 10.89
N LEU A 130 -8.01 -2.51 9.83
CA LEU A 130 -9.32 -2.88 9.27
C LEU A 130 -9.78 -4.24 9.78
N ASP A 131 -11.10 -4.41 9.91
CA ASP A 131 -11.70 -5.72 10.10
C ASP A 131 -11.53 -6.61 8.86
N GLU A 132 -11.71 -7.92 9.03
CA GLU A 132 -11.40 -8.93 8.01
C GLU A 132 -12.24 -8.75 6.74
N ILE A 133 -13.54 -8.48 6.88
CA ILE A 133 -14.46 -8.35 5.73
C ILE A 133 -14.08 -7.13 4.88
N VAL A 134 -13.85 -5.98 5.53
CA VAL A 134 -13.44 -4.75 4.85
C VAL A 134 -12.06 -4.91 4.21
N ARG A 135 -11.14 -5.59 4.90
CA ARG A 135 -9.80 -5.88 4.40
C ARG A 135 -9.86 -6.73 3.13
N ASP A 136 -10.68 -7.78 3.11
CA ASP A 136 -10.84 -8.64 1.96
C ASP A 136 -11.41 -7.89 0.77
N HIS A 137 -12.44 -7.09 0.98
CA HIS A 137 -12.99 -6.23 -0.06
C HIS A 137 -11.94 -5.26 -0.65
N LEU A 138 -11.13 -4.62 0.20
CA LEU A 138 -10.08 -3.72 -0.28
C LEU A 138 -8.91 -4.45 -0.95
N ASN A 139 -8.63 -5.68 -0.55
CA ASN A 139 -7.66 -6.53 -1.24
C ASN A 139 -8.13 -6.81 -2.69
N GLU A 140 -9.40 -7.16 -2.89
CA GLU A 140 -9.98 -7.35 -4.23
C GLU A 140 -9.91 -6.06 -5.05
N GLN A 141 -10.33 -4.93 -4.48
CA GLN A 141 -10.29 -3.62 -5.16
C GLN A 141 -8.86 -3.21 -5.55
N LEU A 142 -7.88 -3.47 -4.69
CA LEU A 142 -6.47 -3.16 -4.98
C LEU A 142 -5.92 -4.06 -6.09
N LEU A 143 -6.29 -5.34 -6.10
CA LEU A 143 -5.90 -6.28 -7.14
C LEU A 143 -6.51 -5.89 -8.50
N ASP A 144 -7.78 -5.51 -8.53
CA ASP A 144 -8.47 -5.03 -9.73
C ASP A 144 -7.88 -3.72 -10.26
N LEU A 145 -7.55 -2.79 -9.35
CA LEU A 145 -6.81 -1.57 -9.71
C LEU A 145 -5.48 -1.91 -10.38
N TRP A 146 -4.71 -2.82 -9.79
CA TRP A 146 -3.43 -3.24 -10.35
C TRP A 146 -3.58 -3.86 -11.74
N LYS A 147 -4.55 -4.77 -11.93
CA LYS A 147 -4.83 -5.41 -13.23
C LYS A 147 -5.17 -4.39 -14.32
N THR A 148 -5.96 -3.38 -13.97
CA THR A 148 -6.47 -2.39 -14.94
C THR A 148 -5.49 -1.27 -15.23
N THR A 149 -4.56 -0.97 -14.33
CA THR A 149 -3.67 0.21 -14.44
C THR A 149 -2.21 -0.14 -14.64
N SER A 150 -1.81 -1.40 -14.45
CA SER A 150 -0.41 -1.87 -14.51
C SER A 150 0.56 -1.05 -13.65
N LYS A 151 0.06 -0.45 -12.54
CA LYS A 151 0.88 0.33 -11.62
C LYS A 151 1.85 -0.57 -10.84
N THR A 152 2.98 -0.01 -10.45
CA THR A 152 3.89 -0.67 -9.51
C THR A 152 3.42 -0.40 -8.09
N ILE A 153 3.16 -1.44 -7.30
CA ILE A 153 2.71 -1.31 -5.91
C ILE A 153 3.76 -1.93 -4.99
N CYS A 154 4.39 -1.10 -4.15
CA CYS A 154 5.23 -1.55 -3.05
C CYS A 154 4.38 -1.63 -1.78
N PHE A 155 4.00 -2.84 -1.40
CA PHE A 155 3.10 -3.11 -0.30
C PHE A 155 3.86 -3.69 0.89
N VAL A 156 3.75 -3.06 2.04
CA VAL A 156 4.28 -3.56 3.31
C VAL A 156 3.14 -4.12 4.14
N THR A 157 3.30 -5.32 4.66
CA THR A 157 2.35 -5.98 5.55
C THR A 157 3.05 -6.91 6.53
N HIS A 158 2.37 -7.28 7.60
CA HIS A 158 2.73 -8.40 8.48
C HIS A 158 1.79 -9.61 8.29
N SER A 159 0.80 -9.50 7.40
CA SER A 159 -0.17 -10.55 7.10
C SER A 159 0.31 -11.43 5.95
N ILE A 160 0.52 -12.72 6.22
CA ILE A 160 0.89 -13.69 5.18
C ILE A 160 -0.18 -13.81 4.10
N PRO A 161 -1.48 -13.94 4.43
CA PRO A 161 -2.53 -14.00 3.41
C PRO A 161 -2.55 -12.79 2.48
N GLU A 162 -2.37 -11.57 3.00
CA GLU A 162 -2.28 -10.36 2.15
C GLU A 162 -1.07 -10.40 1.23
N ALA A 163 0.11 -10.72 1.78
CA ALA A 163 1.34 -10.79 1.00
C ALA A 163 1.21 -11.77 -0.16
N VAL A 164 0.63 -12.96 0.06
CA VAL A 164 0.46 -13.98 -0.97
C VAL A 164 -0.64 -13.60 -1.96
N TYR A 165 -1.77 -13.06 -1.46
CA TYR A 165 -2.90 -12.71 -2.30
C TYR A 165 -2.59 -11.58 -3.29
N LEU A 166 -1.92 -10.52 -2.83
CA LEU A 166 -1.69 -9.31 -3.61
C LEU A 166 -0.45 -9.37 -4.49
N SER A 167 0.60 -10.10 -4.08
CA SER A 167 1.91 -9.90 -4.66
C SER A 167 2.18 -10.78 -5.87
N THR A 168 2.95 -10.23 -6.81
CA THR A 168 3.66 -10.99 -7.84
C THR A 168 5.05 -11.41 -7.34
N LYS A 169 5.61 -10.66 -6.39
CA LYS A 169 6.91 -10.94 -5.76
C LYS A 169 6.84 -10.59 -4.27
N ILE A 170 7.20 -11.54 -3.42
CA ILE A 170 7.19 -11.40 -1.96
C ILE A 170 8.63 -11.33 -1.47
N VAL A 171 8.99 -10.24 -0.79
CA VAL A 171 10.31 -10.08 -0.15
C VAL A 171 10.14 -10.33 1.34
N VAL A 172 10.76 -11.40 1.83
CA VAL A 172 10.73 -11.80 3.25
C VAL A 172 11.92 -11.20 3.97
N MET A 173 11.67 -10.51 5.08
CA MET A 173 12.69 -9.80 5.86
C MET A 173 12.85 -10.39 7.27
N SER A 174 14.11 -10.43 7.76
CA SER A 174 14.47 -10.84 9.12
C SER A 174 14.09 -9.78 10.16
N PRO A 175 14.06 -10.13 11.47
CA PRO A 175 14.17 -9.17 12.56
C PRO A 175 15.43 -8.31 12.44
N ARG A 176 15.62 -7.39 13.37
CA ARG A 176 16.83 -6.54 13.40
C ARG A 176 18.11 -7.35 13.59
N PRO A 177 19.16 -7.05 12.80
CA PRO A 177 19.20 -6.12 11.66
C PRO A 177 18.39 -6.65 10.48
N GLY A 178 17.48 -5.81 9.93
CA GLY A 178 16.61 -6.21 8.80
C GLY A 178 17.44 -6.60 7.57
N ARG A 179 17.29 -7.86 7.14
CA ARG A 179 17.93 -8.41 5.95
C ARG A 179 16.89 -9.12 5.10
N ILE A 180 17.09 -9.17 3.80
CA ILE A 180 16.28 -10.00 2.91
C ILE A 180 16.72 -11.45 3.14
N ILE A 181 15.74 -12.29 3.52
CA ILE A 181 15.94 -13.74 3.75
C ILE A 181 15.61 -14.52 2.51
N ASP A 182 14.46 -14.21 1.89
CA ASP A 182 13.97 -14.90 0.70
C ASP A 182 13.24 -13.92 -0.21
N ILE A 183 13.26 -14.20 -1.50
CA ILE A 183 12.45 -13.52 -2.51
C ILE A 183 11.65 -14.59 -3.23
N ILE A 184 10.34 -14.57 -3.05
CA ILE A 184 9.42 -15.57 -3.57
C ILE A 184 8.66 -14.93 -4.73
N GLU A 185 8.79 -15.48 -5.92
CA GLU A 185 7.94 -15.13 -7.05
C GLU A 185 6.63 -15.92 -6.95
N SER A 186 5.52 -15.20 -7.06
CA SER A 186 4.19 -15.81 -7.01
C SER A 186 3.88 -16.45 -8.35
N THR A 187 3.46 -17.71 -8.32
CA THR A 187 2.97 -18.46 -9.48
C THR A 187 1.45 -18.38 -9.62
N LEU A 188 0.78 -17.69 -8.68
CA LEU A 188 -0.66 -17.50 -8.74
C LEU A 188 -1.09 -16.73 -9.99
N PRO A 189 -2.23 -17.05 -10.57
CA PRO A 189 -2.76 -16.33 -11.72
C PRO A 189 -3.05 -14.86 -11.37
N ASN A 190 -3.18 -14.01 -12.39
CA ASN A 190 -3.57 -12.62 -12.17
C ASN A 190 -5.04 -12.49 -11.71
N GLU A 191 -5.91 -13.39 -12.16
CA GLU A 191 -7.27 -13.53 -11.64
C GLU A 191 -7.24 -14.31 -10.33
N ARG A 192 -7.56 -13.64 -9.23
CA ARG A 192 -7.47 -14.19 -7.87
C ARG A 192 -8.77 -13.90 -7.12
N PRO A 193 -9.83 -14.71 -7.31
CA PRO A 193 -10.98 -14.63 -6.43
C PRO A 193 -10.57 -15.03 -4.99
N LEU A 194 -11.34 -14.63 -3.98
CA LEU A 194 -10.94 -14.85 -2.57
C LEU A 194 -10.77 -16.34 -2.22
N ASP A 195 -11.52 -17.23 -2.88
CA ASP A 195 -11.44 -18.69 -2.69
C ASP A 195 -10.10 -19.28 -3.18
N ILE A 196 -9.29 -18.53 -3.94
CA ILE A 196 -7.92 -18.96 -4.28
C ILE A 196 -7.08 -19.26 -3.03
N ARG A 197 -7.45 -18.68 -1.88
CA ARG A 197 -6.77 -18.91 -0.58
C ARG A 197 -6.82 -20.37 -0.13
N ASP A 198 -7.79 -21.14 -0.62
CA ASP A 198 -7.95 -22.57 -0.33
C ASP A 198 -7.18 -23.46 -1.31
N SER A 199 -6.56 -22.87 -2.33
CA SER A 199 -5.79 -23.61 -3.31
C SER A 199 -4.48 -24.14 -2.73
N SER A 200 -4.04 -25.32 -3.19
CA SER A 200 -2.77 -25.93 -2.79
C SER A 200 -1.56 -25.02 -3.08
N GLU A 201 -1.63 -24.26 -4.15
CA GLU A 201 -0.59 -23.32 -4.57
C GLU A 201 -0.48 -22.13 -3.60
N PHE A 202 -1.60 -21.52 -3.22
CA PHE A 202 -1.63 -20.46 -2.23
C PHE A 202 -1.11 -20.93 -0.87
N ILE A 203 -1.52 -22.13 -0.45
CA ILE A 203 -1.06 -22.74 0.80
C ILE A 203 0.45 -22.99 0.74
N SER A 204 0.98 -23.51 -0.36
CA SER A 204 2.41 -23.79 -0.54
C SER A 204 3.24 -22.48 -0.44
N ILE A 205 2.84 -21.41 -1.14
CA ILE A 205 3.52 -20.12 -1.06
C ILE A 205 3.45 -19.56 0.37
N SER A 206 2.28 -19.67 1.02
CA SER A 206 2.08 -19.22 2.41
C SER A 206 2.99 -19.96 3.39
N GLN A 207 3.20 -21.27 3.20
CA GLN A 207 4.12 -22.07 4.00
C GLN A 207 5.56 -21.62 3.82
N ARG A 208 6.00 -21.40 2.57
CA ARG A 208 7.34 -20.90 2.28
C ARG A 208 7.60 -19.52 2.91
N VAL A 209 6.63 -18.61 2.84
CA VAL A 209 6.73 -17.30 3.52
C VAL A 209 6.86 -17.50 5.03
N ARG A 210 6.06 -18.38 5.64
CA ARG A 210 6.10 -18.68 7.07
C ARG A 210 7.43 -19.28 7.51
N GLU A 211 8.00 -20.18 6.72
CA GLU A 211 9.32 -20.74 6.97
C GLU A 211 10.43 -19.68 6.90
N GLY A 212 10.40 -18.81 5.90
CA GLY A 212 11.31 -17.67 5.81
C GLY A 212 11.24 -16.76 7.02
N LEU A 213 10.03 -16.42 7.50
CA LEU A 213 9.85 -15.61 8.71
C LEU A 213 10.37 -16.32 9.97
N ARG A 214 10.19 -17.64 10.09
CA ARG A 214 10.70 -18.44 11.22
C ARG A 214 12.22 -18.54 11.20
N SER A 215 12.83 -18.81 10.05
CA SER A 215 14.29 -18.91 9.92
C SER A 215 14.98 -17.60 10.28
N GLY A 216 14.35 -16.45 9.99
CA GLY A 216 14.85 -15.15 10.39
C GLY A 216 14.89 -14.92 11.90
N HIS A 217 14.05 -15.59 12.69
CA HIS A 217 14.07 -15.54 14.16
C HIS A 217 15.12 -16.44 14.82
N SER A 218 15.72 -17.35 14.05
CA SER A 218 16.68 -18.33 14.57
C SER A 218 18.13 -17.82 14.63
N TYR A 219 18.34 -16.51 14.39
CA TYR A 219 19.65 -15.85 14.45
C TYR A 219 19.85 -15.00 15.73
N GLU A 220 19.04 -15.25 16.78
CA GLU A 220 19.29 -14.73 18.12
C GLU A 220 20.11 -15.70 18.98
#